data_8aa886aece71c9f22892325ccb1f4c1d
#
_entry.id   8aa886aece71c9f22892325ccb1f4c1d
#
_cell.length_a   1.000
_cell.length_b   1.000
_cell.length_c   1.000
_cell.angle_alpha   90.00
_cell.angle_beta   90.00
_cell.angle_gamma   90.00
#
_symmetry.space_group_name_H-M   'P 1'
#
loop_
_entity.id
_entity.type
_entity.pdbx_description
1 polymer ?
#
loop_
_entity_poly.entity_id
_entity_poly.type
_entity_poly.pdbx_seq_one_letter_code
_entity_poly.pdbx_strand_id
1 'polypeptide(L)'
;MTDLPRIAQMLQRYGDRFLRRVFTEGEIAYCTRRRNPVPHLAGRFAVKEAAMKALGTGHALGVLWKDVEVVRRGGPPQLQLHGGAAARADGMHVRRSLVTITHAETVAIAQVMLLGD
;
A
#
# COMPACT_ATOMS: atom_id res chain seq x y z
N MET A 1 -7.06 -5.01 5.86
CA MET A 1 -8.31 -5.14 5.12
C MET A 1 -8.89 -3.75 4.86
N THR A 2 -9.32 -3.51 3.64
CA THR A 2 -9.81 -2.20 3.23
C THR A 2 -11.16 -2.33 2.55
N ASP A 3 -12.09 -1.51 2.99
CA ASP A 3 -13.45 -1.44 2.48
C ASP A 3 -13.48 -0.62 1.18
N LEU A 4 -13.93 -1.23 0.08
CA LEU A 4 -13.95 -0.56 -1.22
C LEU A 4 -14.85 0.70 -1.24
N PRO A 5 -16.07 0.67 -0.68
CA PRO A 5 -16.89 1.88 -0.63
C PRO A 5 -16.20 3.06 0.07
N ARG A 6 -15.40 2.80 1.08
CA ARG A 6 -14.64 3.84 1.76
C ARG A 6 -13.62 4.50 0.85
N ILE A 7 -12.91 3.69 0.05
CA ILE A 7 -11.94 4.23 -0.93
C ILE A 7 -12.67 5.02 -2.03
N ALA A 8 -13.80 4.51 -2.51
CA ALA A 8 -14.60 5.22 -3.50
C ALA A 8 -15.04 6.59 -2.97
N GLN A 9 -15.48 6.66 -1.72
CA GLN A 9 -15.88 7.91 -1.06
C GLN A 9 -14.70 8.89 -0.96
N MET A 10 -13.53 8.40 -0.54
CA MET A 10 -12.35 9.24 -0.40
C MET A 10 -11.93 9.81 -1.75
N LEU A 11 -11.96 8.97 -2.79
CA LEU A 11 -11.62 9.40 -4.14
C LEU A 11 -12.60 10.44 -4.66
N GLN A 12 -13.91 10.21 -4.47
CA GLN A 12 -14.94 11.13 -4.89
C GLN A 12 -14.86 12.47 -4.16
N ARG A 13 -14.59 12.43 -2.86
CA ARG A 13 -14.62 13.61 -2.01
C ARG A 13 -13.37 14.48 -2.14
N TYR A 14 -12.20 13.84 -2.24
CA TYR A 14 -10.91 14.54 -2.20
C TYR A 14 -10.11 14.42 -3.50
N GLY A 15 -10.46 13.50 -4.39
CA GLY A 15 -9.82 13.36 -5.69
C GLY A 15 -8.30 13.27 -5.63
N ASP A 16 -7.63 14.13 -6.37
CA ASP A 16 -6.16 14.16 -6.45
C ASP A 16 -5.49 14.36 -5.10
N ARG A 17 -6.11 15.08 -4.19
CA ARG A 17 -5.54 15.32 -2.86
C ARG A 17 -5.38 14.01 -2.10
N PHE A 18 -6.39 13.14 -2.18
CA PHE A 18 -6.32 11.80 -1.58
C PHE A 18 -5.23 10.97 -2.26
N LEU A 19 -5.24 10.92 -3.59
CA LEU A 19 -4.28 10.12 -4.34
C LEU A 19 -2.85 10.54 -4.04
N ARG A 20 -2.56 11.83 -4.12
CA ARG A 20 -1.19 12.32 -3.94
C ARG A 20 -0.68 12.22 -2.51
N ARG A 21 -1.57 12.20 -1.55
CA ARG A 21 -1.19 12.06 -0.15
C ARG A 21 -0.83 10.63 0.22
N VAL A 22 -1.52 9.67 -0.37
CA VAL A 22 -1.43 8.26 0.05
C VAL A 22 -0.58 7.42 -0.90
N PHE A 23 -0.65 7.70 -2.21
CA PHE A 23 -0.06 6.85 -3.23
C PHE A 23 1.10 7.53 -3.94
N THR A 24 2.08 6.73 -4.38
CA THR A 24 3.15 7.22 -5.22
C THR A 24 2.63 7.48 -6.63
N GLU A 25 3.41 8.23 -7.42
CA GLU A 25 3.05 8.46 -8.82
C GLU A 25 2.92 7.16 -9.60
N GLY A 26 3.78 6.18 -9.33
CA GLY A 26 3.71 4.87 -9.96
C GLY A 26 2.44 4.12 -9.63
N GLU A 27 2.02 4.17 -8.37
CA GLU A 27 0.76 3.56 -7.93
C GLU A 27 -0.44 4.24 -8.57
N ILE A 28 -0.44 5.57 -8.61
CA ILE A 28 -1.52 6.35 -9.23
C ILE A 28 -1.62 5.99 -10.72
N ALA A 29 -0.50 5.99 -11.42
CA ALA A 29 -0.48 5.66 -12.84
C ALA A 29 -0.99 4.25 -13.10
N TYR A 30 -0.58 3.27 -12.30
CA TYR A 30 -1.04 1.90 -12.45
C TYR A 30 -2.55 1.78 -12.24
N CYS A 31 -3.06 2.36 -11.15
CA CYS A 31 -4.46 2.19 -10.76
C CYS A 31 -5.42 2.96 -11.67
N THR A 32 -5.05 4.18 -12.07
CA THR A 32 -5.94 5.03 -12.87
C THR A 32 -6.04 4.61 -14.33
N ARG A 33 -5.13 3.77 -14.82
CA ARG A 33 -5.26 3.15 -16.14
C ARG A 33 -6.34 2.07 -16.20
N ARG A 34 -6.76 1.58 -15.05
CA ARG A 34 -7.76 0.50 -14.99
C ARG A 34 -9.15 1.08 -15.19
N ARG A 35 -10.06 0.25 -15.75
CA ARG A 35 -11.44 0.67 -15.98
C ARG A 35 -12.10 1.14 -14.67
N ASN A 36 -11.87 0.40 -13.59
CA ASN A 36 -12.32 0.78 -12.26
C ASN A 36 -11.09 0.84 -11.35
N PRO A 37 -10.60 2.04 -11.00
CA PRO A 37 -9.42 2.15 -10.17
C PRO A 37 -9.63 1.77 -8.70
N VAL A 38 -10.87 1.80 -8.20
CA VAL A 38 -11.15 1.64 -6.76
C VAL A 38 -10.64 0.32 -6.19
N PRO A 39 -10.88 -0.86 -6.78
CA PRO A 39 -10.34 -2.09 -6.22
C PRO A 39 -8.81 -2.10 -6.16
N HIS A 40 -8.17 -1.53 -7.18
CA HIS A 40 -6.71 -1.49 -7.24
C HIS A 40 -6.12 -0.54 -6.20
N LEU A 41 -6.76 0.60 -5.98
CA LEU A 41 -6.38 1.54 -4.92
C LEU A 41 -6.61 0.91 -3.55
N ALA A 42 -7.73 0.25 -3.36
CA ALA A 42 -8.06 -0.41 -2.09
C ALA A 42 -7.05 -1.50 -1.74
N GLY A 43 -6.64 -2.30 -2.73
CA GLY A 43 -5.63 -3.33 -2.53
C GLY A 43 -4.30 -2.74 -2.06
N ARG A 44 -3.87 -1.67 -2.71
CA ARG A 44 -2.62 -1.00 -2.32
C ARG A 44 -2.72 -0.34 -0.96
N PHE A 45 -3.86 0.25 -0.66
CA PHE A 45 -4.10 0.84 0.66
C PHE A 45 -4.02 -0.23 1.75
N ALA A 46 -4.61 -1.40 1.51
CA ALA A 46 -4.55 -2.53 2.44
C ALA A 46 -3.11 -3.00 2.68
N VAL A 47 -2.28 -3.03 1.62
CA VAL A 47 -0.86 -3.36 1.75
C VAL A 47 -0.14 -2.35 2.63
N LYS A 48 -0.41 -1.06 2.42
CA LYS A 48 0.23 0.00 3.21
C LYS A 48 -0.09 -0.16 4.70
N GLU A 49 -1.35 -0.41 5.03
CA GLU A 49 -1.76 -0.65 6.41
C GLU A 49 -1.07 -1.88 7.00
N ALA A 50 -1.07 -2.99 6.24
CA ALA A 50 -0.47 -4.24 6.70
C ALA A 50 1.04 -4.08 6.90
N ALA A 51 1.72 -3.39 6.00
CA ALA A 51 3.16 -3.15 6.10
C ALA A 51 3.50 -2.30 7.33
N MET A 52 2.72 -1.26 7.58
CA MET A 52 2.93 -0.39 8.75
C MET A 52 2.73 -1.16 10.05
N LYS A 53 1.78 -2.08 10.08
CA LYS A 53 1.58 -2.95 11.24
C LYS A 53 2.76 -3.91 11.42
N ALA A 54 3.27 -4.47 10.34
CA ALA A 54 4.44 -5.36 10.39
C ALA A 54 5.69 -4.60 10.85
N LEU A 55 5.82 -3.32 10.46
CA LEU A 55 6.91 -2.46 10.94
C LEU A 55 6.72 -2.00 12.38
N GLY A 56 5.51 -2.14 12.91
CA GLY A 56 5.19 -1.72 14.27
C GLY A 56 5.03 -0.22 14.45
N THR A 57 4.91 0.54 13.37
CA THR A 57 4.88 2.00 13.44
C THR A 57 3.48 2.58 13.28
N GLY A 58 2.58 1.86 12.58
CA GLY A 58 1.38 2.50 12.07
C GLY A 58 1.78 3.69 11.19
N HIS A 59 0.90 4.65 11.06
CA HIS A 59 1.16 5.90 10.34
C HIS A 59 1.79 6.92 11.32
N ALA A 60 2.96 6.58 11.85
CA ALA A 60 3.66 7.39 12.85
C ALA A 60 5.16 7.14 12.75
N LEU A 61 5.93 7.76 13.64
CA LEU A 61 7.38 7.57 13.76
C LEU A 61 8.12 7.86 12.45
N GLY A 62 7.65 8.88 11.70
CA GLY A 62 8.30 9.29 10.46
C GLY A 62 7.96 8.42 9.26
N VAL A 63 7.00 7.50 9.37
CA VAL A 63 6.56 6.66 8.26
C VAL A 63 5.35 7.28 7.59
N LEU A 64 5.47 7.56 6.31
CA LEU A 64 4.41 8.15 5.48
C LEU A 64 3.76 7.07 4.63
N TRP A 65 2.51 7.32 4.22
CA TRP A 65 1.79 6.41 3.33
C TRP A 65 2.57 6.09 2.06
N LYS A 66 3.20 7.10 1.45
CA LYS A 66 3.96 6.93 0.21
C LYS A 66 5.28 6.21 0.40
N ASP A 67 5.74 6.07 1.63
CA ASP A 67 6.95 5.31 1.92
C ASP A 67 6.78 3.82 1.68
N VAL A 68 5.54 3.35 1.69
CA VAL A 68 5.20 1.94 1.43
C VAL A 68 4.58 1.88 0.04
N GLU A 69 5.35 1.46 -0.94
CA GLU A 69 4.92 1.41 -2.33
C GLU A 69 4.70 -0.03 -2.78
N VAL A 70 3.60 -0.26 -3.49
CA VAL A 70 3.34 -1.53 -4.17
C VAL A 70 3.72 -1.39 -5.63
N VAL A 71 4.62 -2.25 -6.09
CA VAL A 71 5.09 -2.28 -7.47
C VAL A 71 4.66 -3.59 -8.09
N ARG A 72 4.15 -3.53 -9.32
CA ARG A 72 3.74 -4.72 -10.06
C ARG A 72 4.26 -4.62 -11.49
N ARG A 73 5.13 -5.55 -11.88
CA ARG A 73 5.79 -5.54 -13.19
C ARG A 73 5.60 -6.89 -13.86
N GLY A 74 4.36 -7.16 -14.28
CA GLY A 74 4.06 -8.39 -15.01
C GLY A 74 4.07 -9.65 -14.18
N GLY A 75 4.01 -9.54 -12.85
CA GLY A 75 4.02 -10.68 -11.93
C GLY A 75 3.27 -10.36 -10.65
N PRO A 76 3.58 -11.04 -9.55
CA PRO A 76 2.96 -10.74 -8.27
C PRO A 76 3.35 -9.35 -7.77
N PRO A 77 2.52 -8.75 -6.90
CA PRO A 77 2.88 -7.47 -6.31
C PRO A 77 4.11 -7.58 -5.44
N GLN A 78 4.92 -6.53 -5.44
CA GLN A 78 6.13 -6.45 -4.63
C GLN A 78 6.09 -5.19 -3.79
N LEU A 79 6.70 -5.25 -2.62
CA LEU A 79 6.79 -4.13 -1.70
C LEU A 79 8.11 -3.40 -1.93
N GLN A 80 8.02 -2.08 -2.06
CA GLN A 80 9.20 -1.23 -2.13
C GLN A 80 9.07 -0.17 -1.04
N LEU A 81 10.03 -0.14 -0.13
CA LEU A 81 10.02 0.80 0.99
C LEU A 81 10.93 1.98 0.70
N HIS A 82 10.50 3.16 1.14
CA HIS A 82 11.22 4.41 0.98
C HIS A 82 11.28 5.14 2.34
N GLY A 83 12.11 6.15 2.43
CA GLY A 83 12.13 7.09 3.54
C GLY A 83 12.13 6.45 4.91
N GLY A 84 11.25 6.91 5.78
CA GLY A 84 11.14 6.41 7.16
C GLY A 84 10.79 4.94 7.26
N ALA A 85 9.98 4.41 6.33
CA ALA A 85 9.65 2.99 6.33
C ALA A 85 10.88 2.13 5.99
N ALA A 86 11.68 2.56 5.03
CA ALA A 86 12.91 1.86 4.68
C ALA A 86 13.91 1.88 5.84
N ALA A 87 14.06 3.02 6.50
CA ALA A 87 14.94 3.15 7.65
C ALA A 87 14.51 2.24 8.80
N ARG A 88 13.19 2.18 9.06
CA ARG A 88 12.65 1.31 10.10
C ARG A 88 12.91 -0.17 9.80
N ALA A 89 12.64 -0.59 8.55
CA ALA A 89 12.88 -1.97 8.13
C ALA A 89 14.36 -2.33 8.24
N ASP A 90 15.23 -1.42 7.87
CA ASP A 90 16.67 -1.62 7.96
C ASP A 90 17.11 -1.80 9.43
N GLY A 91 16.58 -0.98 10.33
CA GLY A 91 16.84 -1.10 11.77
C GLY A 91 16.31 -2.41 12.36
N MET A 92 15.29 -3.00 11.76
CA MET A 92 14.74 -4.30 12.17
C MET A 92 15.43 -5.48 11.50
N HIS A 93 16.42 -5.22 10.64
CA HIS A 93 17.14 -6.25 9.87
C HIS A 93 16.24 -7.03 8.92
N VAL A 94 15.25 -6.37 8.34
CA VAL A 94 14.39 -6.96 7.32
C VAL A 94 15.21 -7.15 6.04
N ARG A 95 15.20 -8.38 5.50
CA ARG A 95 15.94 -8.74 4.29
C ARG A 95 15.04 -9.04 3.11
N ARG A 96 13.83 -9.51 3.36
CA ARG A 96 12.85 -9.85 2.33
C ARG A 96 11.46 -9.45 2.77
N SER A 97 10.60 -9.27 1.78
CA SER A 97 9.17 -9.06 2.03
C SER A 97 8.36 -9.93 1.09
N LEU A 98 7.20 -10.36 1.58
CA LEU A 98 6.21 -11.07 0.78
C LEU A 98 4.90 -10.30 0.90
N VAL A 99 4.21 -10.14 -0.22
CA VAL A 99 2.96 -9.41 -0.29
C VAL A 99 1.93 -10.22 -1.05
N THR A 100 0.73 -10.33 -0.49
CA THR A 100 -0.41 -10.88 -1.22
C THR A 100 -1.59 -9.92 -1.11
N ILE A 101 -2.37 -9.85 -2.17
CA ILE A 101 -3.59 -9.04 -2.21
C ILE A 101 -4.71 -9.93 -2.73
N THR A 102 -5.82 -9.93 -2.00
CA THR A 102 -7.03 -10.65 -2.37
C THR A 102 -8.19 -9.67 -2.39
N HIS A 103 -9.02 -9.75 -3.43
CA HIS A 103 -10.21 -8.92 -3.56
C HIS A 103 -11.46 -9.76 -3.42
N ALA A 104 -12.42 -9.24 -2.66
CA ALA A 104 -13.79 -9.69 -2.68
C ALA A 104 -14.64 -8.55 -3.26
N GLU A 105 -15.95 -8.72 -3.30
CA GLU A 105 -16.82 -7.74 -3.94
C GLU A 105 -16.73 -6.35 -3.32
N THR A 106 -16.61 -6.29 -1.99
CA THR A 106 -16.63 -5.02 -1.26
C THR A 106 -15.37 -4.76 -0.43
N VAL A 107 -14.39 -5.67 -0.48
CA VAL A 107 -13.24 -5.62 0.43
C VAL A 107 -11.98 -6.04 -0.31
N ALA A 108 -10.89 -5.37 0.00
CA ALA A 108 -9.54 -5.82 -0.36
C ALA A 108 -8.81 -6.27 0.90
N ILE A 109 -8.14 -7.40 0.82
CA ILE A 109 -7.37 -7.96 1.94
C ILE A 109 -5.93 -8.11 1.49
N ALA A 110 -5.01 -7.64 2.30
CA ALA A 110 -3.60 -7.79 2.03
C ALA A 110 -2.89 -8.45 3.19
N GLN A 111 -1.88 -9.23 2.87
CA GLN A 111 -0.95 -9.77 3.87
C GLN A 111 0.45 -9.34 3.49
N VAL A 112 1.20 -8.91 4.49
CA VAL A 112 2.60 -8.53 4.34
C VAL A 112 3.41 -9.30 5.37
N MET A 113 4.45 -9.96 4.90
CA MET A 113 5.41 -10.61 5.77
C MET A 113 6.76 -9.96 5.55
N LEU A 114 7.38 -9.53 6.63
CA LEU A 114 8.73 -8.98 6.62
C LEU A 114 9.65 -10.00 7.29
N LEU A 115 10.67 -10.42 6.56
CA LEU A 115 11.53 -11.51 6.97
C LEU A 115 12.97 -11.02 7.14
N GLY A 116 13.60 -11.42 8.24
CA GLY A 116 15.01 -11.19 8.48
C GLY A 116 15.86 -12.40 8.09
N ASP A 117 17.05 -12.43 8.60
CA ASP A 117 17.97 -13.56 8.44
C ASP A 117 17.64 -14.70 9.40
#